data_63dcb1e77471536df943be68edaa6e63
#
_entry.id   63dcb1e77471536df943be68edaa6e63
#
_cell.length_a   1.000
_cell.length_b   1.000
_cell.length_c   1.000
_cell.angle_alpha   90.00
_cell.angle_beta   90.00
_cell.angle_gamma   90.00
#
_symmetry.space_group_name_H-M   'P 1'
#
loop_
_entity.id
_entity.type
_entity.pdbx_description
1 polymer ?
#
loop_
_entity_poly.entity_id
_entity_poly.type
_entity_poly.pdbx_seq_one_letter_code
_entity_poly.pdbx_strand_id
1 'polypeptide(L)'
;MLDRKVLEAAAIWYVQLSAAPGDQHEWVAWQAWLAKDARHAEAWRQVEKLQRKFAILSPEEALPALAGVRARRRAVSKVLAVLLTAGGTGVGFYAVEPLYSRMAQYRTGKGERRDVQLSDGTRMLVNTDSAVDAHFNHSLREICLYRGEVLLETAKDSSRRPLVVHTPEGSVRALGTRFSVYSHGGRSDVRVFEHAVELRPAQALSVMLRLEAGQQSGFDQSRFDRASTLPPASDSWAQGMLMVLDWRLGEVVREISRYRPGYLTCSDAVSGLRVTGSFRLDDIDTVLENLADALPIRVRYLTRYWARIDSV
;
A
#
# COMPACT_ATOMS: atom_id res chain seq x y z
N MET A 1 9.75 -9.03 -26.79
CA MET A 1 9.06 -8.64 -25.56
C MET A 1 8.08 -7.53 -25.93
N LEU A 2 6.77 -7.71 -25.72
CA LEU A 2 5.78 -6.69 -26.09
C LEU A 2 5.91 -5.49 -25.14
N ASP A 3 5.90 -4.29 -25.73
CA ASP A 3 5.96 -3.05 -24.96
C ASP A 3 4.69 -2.91 -24.11
N ARG A 4 4.85 -2.55 -22.84
CA ARG A 4 3.76 -2.32 -21.89
C ARG A 4 2.72 -1.32 -22.44
N LYS A 5 3.16 -0.27 -23.13
CA LYS A 5 2.28 0.74 -23.72
C LYS A 5 1.38 0.15 -24.81
N VAL A 6 1.90 -0.81 -25.57
CA VAL A 6 1.13 -1.48 -26.64
C VAL A 6 0.09 -2.43 -26.07
N LEU A 7 0.42 -3.17 -24.99
CA LEU A 7 -0.55 -4.01 -24.28
C LEU A 7 -1.65 -3.18 -23.60
N GLU A 8 -1.28 -2.03 -23.05
CA GLU A 8 -2.22 -1.08 -22.43
C GLU A 8 -3.20 -0.52 -23.46
N ALA A 9 -2.71 -0.15 -24.66
CA ALA A 9 -3.54 0.29 -25.75
C ALA A 9 -4.49 -0.83 -26.24
N ALA A 10 -4.03 -2.07 -26.36
CA ALA A 10 -4.87 -3.22 -26.72
C ALA A 10 -5.99 -3.46 -25.69
N ALA A 11 -5.69 -3.35 -24.40
CA ALA A 11 -6.69 -3.48 -23.34
C ALA A 11 -7.74 -2.35 -23.35
N ILE A 12 -7.32 -1.13 -23.68
CA ILE A 12 -8.22 0.02 -23.86
C ILE A 12 -9.18 -0.24 -25.03
N TRP A 13 -8.67 -0.66 -26.18
CA TRP A 13 -9.48 -1.01 -27.35
C TRP A 13 -10.49 -2.13 -27.03
N TYR A 14 -10.06 -3.16 -26.31
CA TYR A 14 -10.96 -4.25 -25.91
C TYR A 14 -12.15 -3.75 -25.09
N VAL A 15 -11.91 -2.88 -24.09
CA VAL A 15 -12.98 -2.31 -23.26
C VAL A 15 -13.89 -1.40 -24.09
N GLN A 16 -13.34 -0.60 -25.02
CA GLN A 16 -14.11 0.27 -25.91
C GLN A 16 -15.06 -0.51 -26.80
N LEU A 17 -14.56 -1.49 -27.52
CA LEU A 17 -15.36 -2.32 -28.42
C LEU A 17 -16.37 -3.18 -27.66
N SER A 18 -16.05 -3.64 -26.44
CA SER A 18 -16.98 -4.40 -25.60
C SER A 18 -18.10 -3.53 -25.02
N ALA A 19 -17.86 -2.23 -24.79
CA ALA A 19 -18.84 -1.29 -24.26
C ALA A 19 -19.82 -0.75 -25.31
N ALA A 20 -19.43 -0.77 -26.60
CA ALA A 20 -20.23 -0.28 -27.73
C ALA A 20 -20.10 -1.22 -28.94
N PRO A 21 -20.66 -2.45 -28.88
CA PRO A 21 -20.46 -3.47 -29.88
C PRO A 21 -21.03 -3.13 -31.29
N GLY A 22 -21.82 -2.07 -31.42
CA GLY A 22 -22.40 -1.59 -32.68
C GLY A 22 -21.80 -0.28 -33.22
N ASP A 23 -20.81 0.28 -32.59
CA ASP A 23 -20.22 1.56 -33.00
C ASP A 23 -19.19 1.35 -34.13
N GLN A 24 -19.63 1.65 -35.37
CA GLN A 24 -18.83 1.48 -36.58
C GLN A 24 -17.59 2.38 -36.60
N HIS A 25 -17.65 3.53 -35.93
CA HIS A 25 -16.53 4.47 -35.85
C HIS A 25 -15.39 3.93 -34.98
N GLU A 26 -15.72 3.33 -33.83
CA GLU A 26 -14.74 2.67 -32.95
C GLU A 26 -14.09 1.46 -33.63
N TRP A 27 -14.85 0.68 -34.41
CA TRP A 27 -14.34 -0.45 -35.18
C TRP A 27 -13.32 -0.04 -36.25
N VAL A 28 -13.60 1.03 -37.02
CA VAL A 28 -12.68 1.56 -38.04
C VAL A 28 -11.39 2.10 -37.38
N ALA A 29 -11.51 2.83 -36.28
CA ALA A 29 -10.38 3.35 -35.55
C ALA A 29 -9.49 2.22 -34.96
N TRP A 30 -10.10 1.16 -34.43
CA TRP A 30 -9.37 -0.03 -33.95
C TRP A 30 -8.65 -0.77 -35.10
N GLN A 31 -9.28 -0.97 -36.26
CA GLN A 31 -8.64 -1.57 -37.42
C GLN A 31 -7.43 -0.74 -37.90
N ALA A 32 -7.56 0.57 -37.94
CA ALA A 32 -6.44 1.46 -38.28
C ALA A 32 -5.30 1.36 -37.25
N TRP A 33 -5.62 1.20 -35.96
CA TRP A 33 -4.62 0.98 -34.92
C TRP A 33 -3.91 -0.37 -35.09
N LEU A 34 -4.63 -1.47 -35.40
CA LEU A 34 -4.06 -2.79 -35.67
C LEU A 34 -3.10 -2.76 -36.88
N ALA A 35 -3.46 -2.05 -37.93
CA ALA A 35 -2.67 -1.97 -39.16
C ALA A 35 -1.40 -1.13 -38.99
N LYS A 36 -1.28 -0.32 -37.97
CA LYS A 36 -0.19 0.64 -37.79
C LYS A 36 1.13 -0.01 -37.36
N ASP A 37 1.10 -1.15 -36.65
CA ASP A 37 2.30 -1.86 -36.18
C ASP A 37 1.98 -3.33 -35.90
N ALA A 38 2.84 -4.25 -36.36
CA ALA A 38 2.69 -5.69 -36.12
C ALA A 38 2.61 -6.05 -34.61
N ARG A 39 3.24 -5.26 -33.75
CA ARG A 39 3.18 -5.41 -32.29
C ARG A 39 1.77 -5.16 -31.72
N HIS A 40 0.97 -4.32 -32.38
CA HIS A 40 -0.43 -4.09 -31.99
C HIS A 40 -1.29 -5.33 -32.21
N ALA A 41 -1.12 -6.00 -33.35
CA ALA A 41 -1.81 -7.25 -33.66
C ALA A 41 -1.43 -8.38 -32.70
N GLU A 42 -0.14 -8.45 -32.29
CA GLU A 42 0.33 -9.43 -31.31
C GLU A 42 -0.25 -9.15 -29.92
N ALA A 43 -0.28 -7.90 -29.48
CA ALA A 43 -0.88 -7.50 -28.22
C ALA A 43 -2.39 -7.80 -28.20
N TRP A 44 -3.09 -7.54 -29.31
CA TRP A 44 -4.50 -7.86 -29.46
C TRP A 44 -4.77 -9.35 -29.35
N ARG A 45 -3.98 -10.21 -30.02
CA ARG A 45 -4.09 -11.68 -29.90
C ARG A 45 -3.92 -12.17 -28.46
N GLN A 46 -3.07 -11.52 -27.67
CA GLN A 46 -2.94 -11.87 -26.25
C GLN A 46 -4.18 -11.51 -25.44
N VAL A 47 -4.79 -10.35 -25.71
CA VAL A 47 -6.08 -9.96 -25.09
C VAL A 47 -7.19 -10.96 -25.43
N GLU A 48 -7.32 -11.34 -26.71
CA GLU A 48 -8.33 -12.33 -27.15
C GLU A 48 -8.10 -13.74 -26.55
N LYS A 49 -6.85 -14.18 -26.46
CA LYS A 49 -6.51 -15.49 -25.85
C LYS A 49 -6.90 -15.55 -24.38
N LEU A 50 -6.76 -14.43 -23.66
CA LEU A 50 -7.21 -14.30 -22.27
C LEU A 50 -8.74 -14.32 -22.16
N GLN A 51 -9.43 -13.58 -23.02
CA GLN A 51 -10.89 -13.59 -23.06
C GLN A 51 -11.44 -15.02 -23.22
N ARG A 52 -10.88 -15.80 -24.15
CA ARG A 52 -11.29 -17.21 -24.38
C ARG A 52 -11.07 -18.09 -23.15
N LYS A 53 -10.04 -17.84 -22.33
CA LYS A 53 -9.81 -18.57 -21.08
C LYS A 53 -10.79 -18.18 -19.97
N PHE A 54 -11.30 -16.94 -19.97
CA PHE A 54 -12.27 -16.46 -18.99
C PHE A 54 -13.73 -16.67 -19.40
N ALA A 55 -14.03 -16.82 -20.69
CA ALA A 55 -15.38 -17.18 -21.18
C ALA A 55 -15.87 -18.56 -20.69
N ILE A 56 -15.01 -19.36 -20.08
CA ILE A 56 -15.34 -20.65 -19.43
C ILE A 56 -15.94 -20.42 -18.01
N LEU A 57 -15.85 -19.23 -17.45
CA LEU A 57 -16.42 -18.84 -16.16
C LEU A 57 -17.60 -17.89 -16.41
N SER A 58 -18.81 -18.47 -16.47
CA SER A 58 -20.18 -17.90 -16.49
C SER A 58 -20.39 -16.46 -17.01
N PRO A 59 -21.14 -16.26 -18.11
CA PRO A 59 -21.41 -14.95 -18.72
C PRO A 59 -22.40 -14.05 -17.97
N GLU A 60 -23.10 -14.54 -16.94
CA GLU A 60 -24.25 -13.83 -16.37
C GLU A 60 -23.95 -12.78 -15.29
N GLU A 61 -22.70 -12.72 -14.77
CA GLU A 61 -22.34 -11.78 -13.70
C GLU A 61 -21.51 -10.56 -14.15
N ALA A 62 -21.21 -10.43 -15.44
CA ALA A 62 -20.24 -9.44 -15.92
C ALA A 62 -20.81 -8.13 -16.48
N LEU A 63 -22.12 -7.97 -16.64
CA LEU A 63 -22.70 -6.85 -17.39
C LEU A 63 -23.98 -6.25 -16.80
N PRO A 64 -23.94 -5.61 -15.64
CA PRO A 64 -24.65 -4.34 -15.54
C PRO A 64 -23.78 -3.29 -14.81
N ALA A 65 -23.42 -2.23 -15.46
CA ALA A 65 -22.97 -0.93 -14.94
C ALA A 65 -21.72 -0.36 -15.63
N LEU A 66 -21.74 -0.26 -16.96
CA LEU A 66 -20.73 0.53 -17.69
C LEU A 66 -21.33 1.80 -18.29
N ALA A 67 -22.02 2.59 -17.48
CA ALA A 67 -22.41 3.95 -17.85
C ALA A 67 -21.54 4.95 -17.06
N GLY A 68 -20.38 5.33 -17.61
CA GLY A 68 -19.58 6.42 -17.09
C GLY A 68 -18.06 6.27 -17.25
N VAL A 69 -17.37 7.38 -17.47
CA VAL A 69 -15.90 7.46 -17.67
C VAL A 69 -15.09 6.81 -16.54
N ARG A 70 -15.63 6.81 -15.30
CA ARG A 70 -14.98 6.19 -14.13
C ARG A 70 -15.02 4.65 -14.16
N ALA A 71 -16.10 4.06 -14.71
CA ALA A 71 -16.23 2.61 -14.86
C ALA A 71 -15.31 2.08 -15.98
N ARG A 72 -15.16 2.83 -17.06
CA ARG A 72 -14.25 2.51 -18.18
C ARG A 72 -12.78 2.41 -17.73
N ARG A 73 -12.30 3.35 -16.91
CA ARG A 73 -10.95 3.30 -16.31
C ARG A 73 -10.72 2.06 -15.42
N ARG A 74 -11.73 1.66 -14.65
CA ARG A 74 -11.66 0.48 -13.77
C ARG A 74 -11.61 -0.84 -14.55
N ALA A 75 -12.34 -0.94 -15.65
CA ALA A 75 -12.34 -2.12 -16.50
C ALA A 75 -10.99 -2.30 -17.22
N VAL A 76 -10.40 -1.21 -17.75
CA VAL A 76 -9.05 -1.21 -18.36
C VAL A 76 -7.99 -1.69 -17.37
N SER A 77 -8.04 -1.20 -16.13
CA SER A 77 -7.07 -1.61 -15.10
C SER A 77 -7.18 -3.09 -14.72
N LYS A 78 -8.40 -3.67 -14.72
CA LYS A 78 -8.61 -5.10 -14.48
C LYS A 78 -8.05 -5.97 -15.59
N VAL A 79 -8.30 -5.62 -16.85
CA VAL A 79 -7.80 -6.36 -18.01
C VAL A 79 -6.27 -6.27 -18.07
N LEU A 80 -5.69 -5.10 -17.81
CA LEU A 80 -4.25 -4.90 -17.80
C LEU A 80 -3.55 -5.69 -16.69
N ALA A 81 -4.13 -5.75 -15.48
CA ALA A 81 -3.58 -6.53 -14.37
C ALA A 81 -3.52 -8.03 -14.72
N VAL A 82 -4.58 -8.56 -15.34
CA VAL A 82 -4.63 -9.96 -15.77
C VAL A 82 -3.66 -10.25 -16.91
N LEU A 83 -3.47 -9.33 -17.86
CA LEU A 83 -2.52 -9.45 -18.96
C LEU A 83 -1.06 -9.52 -18.47
N LEU A 84 -0.72 -8.72 -17.46
CA LEU A 84 0.63 -8.69 -16.88
C LEU A 84 0.96 -9.95 -16.05
N THR A 85 -0.05 -10.58 -15.43
CA THR A 85 0.15 -11.82 -14.66
C THR A 85 0.20 -13.10 -15.52
N ALA A 86 -0.46 -13.11 -16.68
CA ALA A 86 -0.55 -14.29 -17.55
C ALA A 86 0.64 -14.43 -18.54
N GLY A 87 1.45 -13.39 -18.76
CA GLY A 87 2.49 -13.34 -19.78
C GLY A 87 3.94 -13.32 -19.29
N GLY A 88 4.21 -13.33 -17.98
CA GLY A 88 5.55 -13.10 -17.46
C GLY A 88 6.09 -14.21 -16.57
N THR A 89 7.14 -14.85 -17.04
CA THR A 89 8.07 -15.58 -16.17
C THR A 89 8.74 -14.61 -15.18
N GLY A 90 8.34 -14.68 -13.91
CA GLY A 90 9.22 -14.50 -12.76
C GLY A 90 9.71 -13.11 -12.33
N VAL A 91 9.45 -11.99 -13.02
CA VAL A 91 10.03 -10.68 -12.65
C VAL A 91 9.00 -9.56 -12.40
N GLY A 92 7.71 -9.83 -12.61
CA GLY A 92 6.62 -8.82 -12.54
C GLY A 92 5.86 -8.73 -11.21
N PHE A 93 6.23 -9.49 -10.18
CA PHE A 93 5.41 -9.61 -8.96
C PHE A 93 5.45 -8.39 -8.01
N TYR A 94 6.38 -7.46 -8.21
CA TYR A 94 6.58 -6.33 -7.28
C TYR A 94 5.88 -5.01 -7.67
N ALA A 95 5.15 -4.95 -8.77
CA ALA A 95 4.64 -3.67 -9.29
C ALA A 95 3.11 -3.57 -9.46
N VAL A 96 2.35 -4.62 -9.14
CA VAL A 96 0.88 -4.56 -9.21
C VAL A 96 0.35 -4.52 -7.78
N GLU A 97 -0.08 -3.32 -7.35
CA GLU A 97 -0.92 -3.24 -6.15
C GLU A 97 -2.05 -4.27 -6.28
N PRO A 98 -2.26 -5.16 -5.30
CA PRO A 98 -3.39 -6.07 -5.32
C PRO A 98 -4.68 -5.27 -5.55
N LEU A 99 -5.56 -5.75 -6.40
CA LEU A 99 -6.84 -5.08 -6.70
C LEU A 99 -7.61 -4.69 -5.43
N TYR A 100 -7.48 -5.50 -4.38
CA TYR A 100 -8.09 -5.30 -3.08
C TYR A 100 -7.64 -3.99 -2.41
N SER A 101 -6.36 -3.61 -2.51
CA SER A 101 -5.88 -2.35 -1.93
C SER A 101 -6.47 -1.12 -2.61
N ARG A 102 -6.88 -1.23 -3.89
CA ARG A 102 -7.53 -0.14 -4.64
C ARG A 102 -9.03 -0.01 -4.36
N MET A 103 -9.64 -1.04 -3.81
CA MET A 103 -11.08 -1.10 -3.49
C MET A 103 -11.34 -1.01 -1.99
N ALA A 104 -10.29 -0.90 -1.17
CA ALA A 104 -10.39 -0.87 0.28
C ALA A 104 -11.31 0.25 0.78
N GLN A 105 -12.08 -0.05 1.82
CA GLN A 105 -13.10 0.83 2.42
C GLN A 105 -12.48 2.13 2.98
N TYR A 106 -11.30 2.00 3.59
CA TYR A 106 -10.56 3.12 4.15
C TYR A 106 -9.22 3.23 3.43
N ARG A 107 -8.98 4.39 2.82
CA ARG A 107 -7.76 4.67 2.08
C ARG A 107 -7.26 6.06 2.38
N THR A 108 -5.94 6.20 2.39
CA THR A 108 -5.23 7.46 2.48
C THR A 108 -4.24 7.61 1.34
N GLY A 109 -4.05 8.82 0.86
CA GLY A 109 -2.95 9.19 -0.02
C GLY A 109 -1.65 9.45 0.75
N LYS A 110 -0.57 9.76 0.02
CA LYS A 110 0.68 10.20 0.65
C LYS A 110 0.50 11.51 1.41
N GLY A 111 0.94 11.56 2.66
CA GLY A 111 0.77 12.67 3.58
C GLY A 111 -0.61 12.75 4.23
N GLU A 112 -1.58 12.00 3.74
CA GLU A 112 -2.94 11.96 4.30
C GLU A 112 -2.99 11.00 5.50
N ARG A 113 -3.75 11.40 6.52
CA ARG A 113 -4.09 10.57 7.69
C ARG A 113 -5.58 10.67 7.94
N ARG A 114 -6.18 9.60 8.44
CA ARG A 114 -7.62 9.54 8.68
C ARG A 114 -7.92 8.90 10.03
N ASP A 115 -8.73 9.56 10.82
CA ASP A 115 -9.26 9.02 12.08
C ASP A 115 -10.66 8.44 11.83
N VAL A 116 -10.87 7.20 12.22
CA VAL A 116 -12.10 6.45 11.96
C VAL A 116 -12.54 5.76 13.25
N GLN A 117 -13.79 5.94 13.64
CA GLN A 117 -14.43 5.13 14.65
C GLN A 117 -15.18 3.98 13.99
N LEU A 118 -14.79 2.74 14.32
CA LEU A 118 -15.42 1.55 13.79
C LEU A 118 -16.74 1.24 14.52
N SER A 119 -17.55 0.33 13.97
CA SER A 119 -18.89 0.03 14.45
C SER A 119 -18.96 -0.60 15.86
N ASP A 120 -17.84 -1.18 16.33
CA ASP A 120 -17.69 -1.72 17.68
C ASP A 120 -17.17 -0.69 18.70
N GLY A 121 -16.92 0.55 18.26
CA GLY A 121 -16.33 1.62 19.05
C GLY A 121 -14.80 1.64 19.04
N THR A 122 -14.11 0.70 18.38
CA THR A 122 -12.65 0.74 18.18
C THR A 122 -12.28 1.98 17.38
N ARG A 123 -11.28 2.73 17.85
CA ARG A 123 -10.70 3.84 17.10
C ARG A 123 -9.56 3.34 16.24
N MET A 124 -9.58 3.66 14.96
CA MET A 124 -8.56 3.32 13.98
C MET A 124 -8.03 4.58 13.32
N LEU A 125 -6.74 4.89 13.58
CA LEU A 125 -6.03 5.92 12.81
C LEU A 125 -5.34 5.23 11.64
N VAL A 126 -5.66 5.68 10.44
CA VAL A 126 -5.06 5.23 9.17
C VAL A 126 -3.98 6.22 8.78
N ASN A 127 -2.73 5.77 8.70
CA ASN A 127 -1.58 6.60 8.37
C ASN A 127 -1.45 6.80 6.85
N THR A 128 -0.41 7.52 6.44
CA THR A 128 -0.09 7.84 5.04
C THR A 128 -0.04 6.59 4.15
N ASP A 129 -0.53 6.71 2.91
CA ASP A 129 -0.43 5.70 1.83
C ASP A 129 -0.92 4.31 2.25
N SER A 130 -2.05 4.25 2.94
CA SER A 130 -2.61 3.03 3.52
C SER A 130 -3.89 2.59 2.81
N ALA A 131 -4.16 1.28 2.89
CA ALA A 131 -5.38 0.67 2.36
C ALA A 131 -5.84 -0.42 3.33
N VAL A 132 -7.04 -0.30 3.89
CA VAL A 132 -7.57 -1.17 4.94
C VAL A 132 -9.08 -1.36 4.81
N ASP A 133 -9.54 -2.59 5.08
CA ASP A 133 -10.94 -2.95 5.24
C ASP A 133 -11.24 -3.36 6.69
N ALA A 134 -12.48 -3.15 7.14
CA ALA A 134 -12.95 -3.63 8.44
C ALA A 134 -14.25 -4.41 8.25
N HIS A 135 -14.23 -5.69 8.62
CA HIS A 135 -15.37 -6.61 8.50
C HIS A 135 -15.69 -7.21 9.87
N PHE A 136 -16.82 -6.83 10.43
CA PHE A 136 -17.25 -7.32 11.73
C PHE A 136 -18.50 -8.17 11.58
N ASN A 137 -18.43 -9.37 12.15
CA ASN A 137 -19.56 -10.28 12.21
C ASN A 137 -19.85 -10.72 13.66
N HIS A 138 -20.72 -11.70 13.86
CA HIS A 138 -21.12 -12.16 15.20
C HIS A 138 -20.02 -12.90 15.97
N SER A 139 -18.93 -13.35 15.31
CA SER A 139 -17.85 -14.15 15.93
C SER A 139 -16.47 -13.48 15.86
N LEU A 140 -16.24 -12.55 14.95
CA LEU A 140 -14.93 -11.98 14.66
C LEU A 140 -15.04 -10.49 14.32
N ARG A 141 -14.05 -9.72 14.75
CA ARG A 141 -13.77 -8.34 14.34
C ARG A 141 -12.50 -8.38 13.49
N GLU A 142 -12.64 -8.35 12.18
CA GLU A 142 -11.54 -8.50 11.23
C GLU A 142 -11.18 -7.16 10.62
N ILE A 143 -9.88 -6.87 10.57
CA ILE A 143 -9.30 -5.73 9.87
C ILE A 143 -8.28 -6.28 8.88
N CYS A 144 -8.45 -5.98 7.59
CA CYS A 144 -7.54 -6.40 6.53
C CYS A 144 -6.67 -5.22 6.12
N LEU A 145 -5.42 -5.16 6.59
CA LEU A 145 -4.44 -4.16 6.20
C LEU A 145 -3.65 -4.66 4.98
N TYR A 146 -3.98 -4.13 3.80
CA TYR A 146 -3.32 -4.52 2.55
C TYR A 146 -1.95 -3.88 2.38
N ARG A 147 -1.79 -2.64 2.82
CA ARG A 147 -0.54 -1.88 2.87
C ARG A 147 -0.67 -0.66 3.77
N GLY A 148 0.47 -0.09 4.16
CA GLY A 148 0.52 1.10 5.00
C GLY A 148 0.41 0.79 6.48
N GLU A 149 -0.03 1.74 7.28
CA GLU A 149 0.02 1.66 8.73
C GLU A 149 -1.31 2.07 9.36
N VAL A 150 -1.71 1.31 10.37
CA VAL A 150 -2.85 1.64 11.23
C VAL A 150 -2.42 1.63 12.70
N LEU A 151 -2.98 2.56 13.49
CA LEU A 151 -2.95 2.54 14.95
C LEU A 151 -4.37 2.24 15.45
N LEU A 152 -4.49 1.24 16.29
CA LEU A 152 -5.75 0.76 16.82
C LEU A 152 -5.81 0.95 18.35
N GLU A 153 -6.90 1.55 18.81
CA GLU A 153 -7.29 1.59 20.20
C GLU A 153 -8.56 0.75 20.33
N THR A 154 -8.41 -0.48 20.84
CA THR A 154 -9.49 -1.47 20.81
C THR A 154 -10.57 -1.17 21.84
N ALA A 155 -11.84 -1.14 21.43
CA ALA A 155 -12.97 -1.06 22.36
C ALA A 155 -13.20 -2.39 23.08
N LYS A 156 -13.77 -2.31 24.30
CA LYS A 156 -14.28 -3.49 25.01
C LYS A 156 -15.49 -4.04 24.24
N ASP A 157 -15.43 -5.29 23.85
CA ASP A 157 -16.52 -5.96 23.14
C ASP A 157 -17.38 -6.80 24.12
N SER A 158 -18.67 -6.50 24.23
CA SER A 158 -19.60 -7.22 25.12
C SER A 158 -19.73 -8.69 24.74
N SER A 159 -19.62 -9.01 23.45
CA SER A 159 -19.65 -10.37 22.91
C SER A 159 -18.30 -11.10 22.98
N ARG A 160 -17.25 -10.44 23.50
CA ARG A 160 -15.88 -10.97 23.61
C ARG A 160 -15.32 -11.50 22.27
N ARG A 161 -15.76 -10.94 21.13
CA ARG A 161 -15.24 -11.33 19.84
C ARG A 161 -13.78 -10.91 19.72
N PRO A 162 -12.88 -11.78 19.24
CA PRO A 162 -11.50 -11.39 19.00
C PRO A 162 -11.43 -10.30 17.93
N LEU A 163 -10.48 -9.36 18.06
CA LEU A 163 -10.10 -8.43 17.01
C LEU A 163 -8.78 -8.92 16.41
N VAL A 164 -8.76 -9.12 15.10
CA VAL A 164 -7.61 -9.62 14.37
C VAL A 164 -7.32 -8.71 13.18
N VAL A 165 -6.07 -8.25 13.09
CA VAL A 165 -5.55 -7.55 11.90
C VAL A 165 -4.85 -8.57 11.03
N HIS A 166 -5.31 -8.72 9.79
CA HIS A 166 -4.66 -9.51 8.76
C HIS A 166 -3.81 -8.62 7.87
N THR A 167 -2.59 -9.08 7.58
CA THR A 167 -1.68 -8.49 6.60
C THR A 167 -1.28 -9.57 5.59
N PRO A 168 -0.66 -9.23 4.44
CA PRO A 168 -0.11 -10.23 3.52
C PRO A 168 0.92 -11.17 4.17
N GLU A 169 1.54 -10.73 5.27
CA GLU A 169 2.58 -11.47 5.98
C GLU A 169 2.02 -12.39 7.08
N GLY A 170 0.80 -12.13 7.57
CA GLY A 170 0.19 -12.95 8.63
C GLY A 170 -0.92 -12.23 9.39
N SER A 171 -1.04 -12.52 10.69
CA SER A 171 -2.10 -11.97 11.52
C SER A 171 -1.58 -11.46 12.87
N VAL A 172 -2.27 -10.42 13.38
CA VAL A 172 -2.04 -9.80 14.69
C VAL A 172 -3.35 -9.79 15.46
N ARG A 173 -3.44 -10.60 16.52
CA ARG A 173 -4.61 -10.68 17.39
C ARG A 173 -4.45 -9.73 18.56
N ALA A 174 -5.40 -8.84 18.74
CA ALA A 174 -5.46 -7.91 19.85
C ALA A 174 -5.99 -8.58 21.15
N LEU A 175 -5.36 -8.26 22.28
CA LEU A 175 -5.79 -8.72 23.60
C LEU A 175 -6.31 -7.56 24.46
N GLY A 176 -7.09 -6.62 23.84
CA GLY A 176 -7.62 -5.44 24.52
C GLY A 176 -6.55 -4.35 24.64
N THR A 177 -6.05 -3.81 23.56
CA THR A 177 -4.75 -3.14 23.45
C THR A 177 -4.80 -1.86 22.60
N ARG A 178 -3.75 -1.02 22.77
CA ARG A 178 -3.38 0.04 21.84
C ARG A 178 -2.08 -0.35 21.14
N PHE A 179 -2.13 -0.51 19.82
CA PHE A 179 -1.00 -1.01 19.02
C PHE A 179 -1.04 -0.48 17.58
N SER A 180 0.10 -0.47 16.91
CA SER A 180 0.17 -0.19 15.47
C SER A 180 0.67 -1.40 14.68
N VAL A 181 0.20 -1.50 13.44
CA VAL A 181 0.66 -2.47 12.44
C VAL A 181 1.03 -1.71 11.19
N TYR A 182 2.27 -1.90 10.71
CA TYR A 182 2.77 -1.31 9.48
C TYR A 182 3.19 -2.41 8.50
N SER A 183 2.41 -2.60 7.42
CA SER A 183 2.69 -3.57 6.36
C SER A 183 3.34 -2.89 5.17
N HIS A 184 4.56 -3.32 4.83
CA HIS A 184 5.36 -2.75 3.75
C HIS A 184 6.42 -3.73 3.24
N GLY A 185 6.67 -3.76 1.94
CA GLY A 185 7.81 -4.48 1.34
C GLY A 185 7.91 -5.97 1.70
N GLY A 186 6.78 -6.67 1.89
CA GLY A 186 6.76 -8.09 2.27
C GLY A 186 7.04 -8.33 3.76
N ARG A 187 6.85 -7.30 4.58
CA ARG A 187 7.08 -7.30 6.02
C ARG A 187 5.97 -6.56 6.75
N SER A 188 5.64 -7.00 7.94
CA SER A 188 4.77 -6.29 8.88
C SER A 188 5.53 -5.98 10.18
N ASP A 189 5.54 -4.71 10.58
CA ASP A 189 6.09 -4.25 11.86
C ASP A 189 4.95 -3.96 12.84
N VAL A 190 5.05 -4.46 14.06
CA VAL A 190 4.04 -4.31 15.12
C VAL A 190 4.65 -3.63 16.33
N ARG A 191 3.97 -2.61 16.84
CA ARG A 191 4.36 -1.86 18.03
C ARG A 191 3.20 -1.88 19.03
N VAL A 192 3.49 -2.24 20.29
CA VAL A 192 2.47 -2.36 21.34
C VAL A 192 2.68 -1.25 22.36
N PHE A 193 1.66 -0.40 22.51
CA PHE A 193 1.69 0.74 23.44
C PHE A 193 1.02 0.39 24.78
N GLU A 194 -0.03 -0.43 24.74
CA GLU A 194 -0.77 -0.86 25.92
C GLU A 194 -1.13 -2.36 25.83
N HIS A 195 -1.13 -3.08 26.93
CA HIS A 195 -1.46 -4.49 27.07
C HIS A 195 -0.62 -5.39 26.13
N ALA A 196 -1.24 -6.25 25.32
CA ALA A 196 -0.53 -7.24 24.52
C ALA A 196 -1.22 -7.57 23.19
N VAL A 197 -0.44 -8.13 22.25
CA VAL A 197 -0.91 -8.73 21.02
C VAL A 197 -0.25 -10.09 20.77
N GLU A 198 -0.89 -10.93 19.96
CA GLU A 198 -0.35 -12.20 19.47
C GLU A 198 -0.15 -12.13 17.96
N LEU A 199 1.07 -12.42 17.49
CA LEU A 199 1.45 -12.42 16.08
C LEU A 199 1.55 -13.85 15.56
N ARG A 200 1.13 -14.09 14.31
CA ARG A 200 1.28 -15.37 13.61
C ARG A 200 1.63 -15.14 12.14
N PRO A 201 2.77 -15.63 11.65
CA PRO A 201 3.12 -15.58 10.24
C PRO A 201 2.18 -16.43 9.38
N ALA A 202 1.96 -16.03 8.13
CA ALA A 202 1.01 -16.72 7.25
C ALA A 202 1.42 -18.17 6.92
N GLN A 203 2.72 -18.45 6.81
CA GLN A 203 3.27 -19.77 6.45
C GLN A 203 3.73 -20.57 7.67
N ALA A 204 3.68 -20.02 8.89
CA ALA A 204 4.10 -20.67 10.12
C ALA A 204 3.03 -20.58 11.22
N LEU A 205 1.82 -21.02 10.93
CA LEU A 205 0.64 -20.86 11.78
C LEU A 205 0.74 -21.50 13.16
N SER A 206 1.61 -22.51 13.33
CA SER A 206 1.90 -23.16 14.61
C SER A 206 2.81 -22.33 15.52
N VAL A 207 3.52 -21.34 14.96
CA VAL A 207 4.42 -20.47 15.71
C VAL A 207 3.67 -19.17 16.07
N MET A 208 3.78 -18.76 17.32
CA MET A 208 3.14 -17.54 17.84
C MET A 208 4.16 -16.74 18.65
N LEU A 209 4.19 -15.45 18.44
CA LEU A 209 4.92 -14.50 19.27
C LEU A 209 3.94 -13.59 19.99
N ARG A 210 4.03 -13.50 21.32
CA ARG A 210 3.31 -12.55 22.11
C ARG A 210 4.21 -11.34 22.39
N LEU A 211 3.69 -10.14 22.10
CA LEU A 211 4.31 -8.86 22.45
C LEU A 211 3.50 -8.17 23.54
N GLU A 212 4.20 -7.67 24.54
CA GLU A 212 3.65 -6.89 25.63
C GLU A 212 3.83 -5.38 25.40
N ALA A 213 3.18 -4.56 26.20
CA ALA A 213 3.34 -3.11 26.17
C ALA A 213 4.81 -2.69 26.24
N GLY A 214 5.22 -1.72 25.42
CA GLY A 214 6.60 -1.26 25.31
C GLY A 214 7.49 -2.13 24.45
N GLN A 215 6.94 -3.13 23.73
CA GLN A 215 7.67 -3.98 22.82
C GLN A 215 7.26 -3.77 21.35
N GLN A 216 8.19 -4.11 20.47
CA GLN A 216 7.96 -4.18 19.03
C GLN A 216 8.64 -5.40 18.42
N SER A 217 8.11 -5.88 17.30
CA SER A 217 8.74 -6.89 16.44
C SER A 217 8.23 -6.75 15.03
N GLY A 218 9.08 -7.11 14.06
CA GLY A 218 8.65 -7.31 12.70
C GLY A 218 8.52 -8.79 12.38
N PHE A 219 7.76 -9.10 11.31
CA PHE A 219 7.65 -10.45 10.79
C PHE A 219 7.42 -10.44 9.27
N ASP A 220 7.87 -11.51 8.64
CA ASP A 220 7.51 -11.87 7.28
C ASP A 220 6.54 -13.07 7.27
N GLN A 221 6.27 -13.67 6.13
CA GLN A 221 5.34 -14.80 6.02
C GLN A 221 5.78 -16.05 6.79
N SER A 222 7.05 -16.17 7.16
CA SER A 222 7.66 -17.40 7.68
C SER A 222 8.22 -17.27 9.10
N ARG A 223 8.63 -16.09 9.53
CA ARG A 223 9.40 -15.88 10.76
C ARG A 223 9.14 -14.51 11.39
N PHE A 224 9.50 -14.43 12.68
CA PHE A 224 9.55 -13.18 13.44
C PHE A 224 10.99 -12.67 13.54
N ASP A 225 11.13 -11.36 13.69
CA ASP A 225 12.33 -10.79 14.26
C ASP A 225 12.33 -10.96 15.78
N ARG A 226 13.49 -10.77 16.37
CA ARG A 226 13.58 -10.70 17.82
C ARG A 226 12.80 -9.51 18.34
N ALA A 227 11.94 -9.74 19.34
CA ALA A 227 11.27 -8.65 20.03
C ALA A 227 12.28 -7.67 20.65
N SER A 228 12.02 -6.40 20.52
CA SER A 228 12.87 -5.32 21.04
C SER A 228 12.03 -4.27 21.76
N THR A 229 12.69 -3.43 22.54
CA THR A 229 12.03 -2.31 23.22
C THR A 229 11.53 -1.30 22.20
N LEU A 230 10.34 -0.79 22.42
CA LEU A 230 9.71 0.25 21.62
C LEU A 230 10.46 1.59 21.83
N PRO A 231 10.93 2.25 20.76
CA PRO A 231 11.50 3.59 20.89
C PRO A 231 10.48 4.59 21.45
N PRO A 232 10.92 5.58 22.25
CA PRO A 232 10.03 6.64 22.72
C PRO A 232 9.30 7.34 21.59
N ALA A 233 8.06 7.74 21.82
CA ALA A 233 7.23 8.51 20.89
C ALA A 233 7.02 7.84 19.51
N SER A 234 7.08 6.51 19.44
CA SER A 234 6.87 5.74 18.20
C SER A 234 5.46 5.89 17.62
N ASP A 235 4.53 6.47 18.36
CA ASP A 235 3.17 6.81 17.95
C ASP A 235 2.96 8.32 17.69
N SER A 236 4.01 9.14 17.72
CA SER A 236 3.92 10.60 17.52
C SER A 236 3.31 10.99 16.17
N TRP A 237 3.42 10.11 15.17
CA TRP A 237 2.77 10.30 13.88
C TRP A 237 1.24 10.44 13.99
N ALA A 238 0.62 9.84 15.01
CA ALA A 238 -0.81 9.97 15.26
C ALA A 238 -1.23 11.42 15.54
N GLN A 239 -0.33 12.23 16.10
CA GLN A 239 -0.49 13.68 16.32
C GLN A 239 0.10 14.52 15.19
N GLY A 240 0.57 13.92 14.11
CA GLY A 240 1.16 14.65 12.98
C GLY A 240 2.62 15.02 13.13
N MET A 241 3.29 14.40 14.08
CA MET A 241 4.68 14.69 14.40
C MET A 241 5.55 13.45 14.18
N LEU A 242 6.79 13.64 13.83
CA LEU A 242 7.86 12.65 13.94
C LEU A 242 8.82 13.12 15.03
N MET A 243 8.89 12.40 16.14
CA MET A 243 9.84 12.63 17.20
C MET A 243 10.98 11.62 17.10
N VAL A 244 12.20 12.09 17.01
CA VAL A 244 13.39 11.23 16.90
C VAL A 244 14.42 11.63 17.95
N LEU A 245 15.06 10.63 18.54
CA LEU A 245 16.14 10.80 19.49
C LEU A 245 17.34 9.99 19.01
N ASP A 246 18.40 10.68 18.61
CA ASP A 246 19.67 10.09 18.14
C ASP A 246 19.49 9.13 16.94
N TRP A 247 18.55 9.44 16.02
CA TRP A 247 18.40 8.66 14.80
C TRP A 247 19.46 9.02 13.76
N ARG A 248 19.81 8.08 12.90
CA ARG A 248 20.62 8.39 11.72
C ARG A 248 19.80 9.19 10.71
N LEU A 249 20.42 10.18 10.06
CA LEU A 249 19.75 10.99 9.04
C LEU A 249 19.09 10.13 7.96
N GLY A 250 19.73 9.04 7.52
CA GLY A 250 19.15 8.10 6.56
C GLY A 250 17.87 7.43 7.06
N GLU A 251 17.71 7.23 8.37
CA GLU A 251 16.48 6.69 8.98
C GLU A 251 15.38 7.75 9.00
N VAL A 252 15.72 8.98 9.39
CA VAL A 252 14.79 10.11 9.36
C VAL A 252 14.29 10.36 7.95
N VAL A 253 15.19 10.40 6.96
CA VAL A 253 14.85 10.60 5.54
C VAL A 253 13.93 9.51 5.03
N ARG A 254 14.18 8.24 5.38
CA ARG A 254 13.33 7.12 5.02
C ARG A 254 11.93 7.28 5.60
N GLU A 255 11.82 7.69 6.86
CA GLU A 255 10.52 7.88 7.51
C GLU A 255 9.74 9.05 6.92
N ILE A 256 10.35 10.24 6.78
CA ILE A 256 9.65 11.40 6.20
C ILE A 256 9.32 11.22 4.72
N SER A 257 10.06 10.38 3.98
CA SER A 257 9.75 10.06 2.58
C SER A 257 8.41 9.36 2.38
N ARG A 258 7.88 8.74 3.42
CA ARG A 258 6.54 8.12 3.42
C ARG A 258 5.43 9.17 3.24
N TYR A 259 5.65 10.37 3.75
CA TYR A 259 4.66 11.45 3.80
C TYR A 259 4.75 12.42 2.63
N ARG A 260 5.87 12.39 1.89
CA ARG A 260 6.11 13.29 0.74
C ARG A 260 5.84 12.59 -0.59
N PRO A 261 5.06 13.20 -1.52
CA PRO A 261 4.97 12.70 -2.89
C PRO A 261 6.32 12.77 -3.61
N GLY A 262 6.67 11.69 -4.34
CA GLY A 262 7.90 11.62 -5.11
C GLY A 262 9.01 10.85 -4.42
N TYR A 263 10.26 11.18 -4.76
CA TYR A 263 11.45 10.50 -4.28
C TYR A 263 12.29 11.44 -3.42
N LEU A 264 12.65 10.98 -2.23
CA LEU A 264 13.59 11.63 -1.34
C LEU A 264 14.71 10.64 -1.03
N THR A 265 15.95 11.04 -1.33
CA THR A 265 17.13 10.20 -1.14
C THR A 265 18.17 10.92 -0.30
N CYS A 266 19.00 10.15 0.43
CA CYS A 266 20.11 10.63 1.22
C CYS A 266 21.39 9.96 0.72
N SER A 267 22.45 10.72 0.50
CA SER A 267 23.74 10.14 0.14
C SER A 267 24.37 9.42 1.34
N ASP A 268 25.15 8.38 1.06
CA ASP A 268 25.83 7.59 2.10
C ASP A 268 26.79 8.45 2.95
N ALA A 269 27.37 9.48 2.35
CA ALA A 269 28.29 10.41 3.02
C ALA A 269 27.69 11.12 4.24
N VAL A 270 26.39 11.37 4.24
CA VAL A 270 25.69 12.09 5.32
C VAL A 270 24.63 11.23 6.03
N SER A 271 24.34 10.05 5.51
CA SER A 271 23.29 9.17 6.05
C SER A 271 23.51 8.78 7.52
N GLY A 272 24.77 8.79 7.98
CA GLY A 272 25.17 8.49 9.35
C GLY A 272 25.06 9.62 10.35
N LEU A 273 24.80 10.87 9.93
CA LEU A 273 24.65 12.01 10.82
C LEU A 273 23.51 11.77 11.82
N ARG A 274 23.70 12.23 13.06
CA ARG A 274 22.74 12.03 14.14
C ARG A 274 21.75 13.19 14.21
N VAL A 275 20.48 12.84 14.36
CA VAL A 275 19.36 13.76 14.39
C VAL A 275 18.53 13.53 15.64
N THR A 276 18.32 14.61 16.39
CA THR A 276 17.36 14.65 17.50
C THR A 276 16.44 15.83 17.27
N GLY A 277 15.14 15.61 17.32
CA GLY A 277 14.18 16.67 17.08
C GLY A 277 12.74 16.19 16.94
N SER A 278 11.87 17.16 16.70
CA SER A 278 10.45 16.97 16.49
C SER A 278 10.05 17.65 15.18
N PHE A 279 9.49 16.90 14.23
CA PHE A 279 9.24 17.33 12.87
C PHE A 279 7.77 17.20 12.52
N ARG A 280 7.22 18.19 11.85
CA ARG A 280 5.83 18.15 11.38
C ARG A 280 5.75 17.31 10.10
N LEU A 281 4.82 16.36 10.08
CA LEU A 281 4.62 15.43 8.95
C LEU A 281 3.71 15.99 7.84
N ASP A 282 3.09 17.13 8.06
CA ASP A 282 2.24 17.82 7.08
C ASP A 282 3.02 18.78 6.16
N ASP A 283 4.28 19.13 6.53
CA ASP A 283 5.15 20.01 5.76
C ASP A 283 6.58 19.49 5.75
N ILE A 284 6.81 18.49 4.89
CA ILE A 284 8.13 17.85 4.78
C ILE A 284 9.17 18.77 4.13
N ASP A 285 8.78 19.71 3.28
CA ASP A 285 9.73 20.61 2.64
C ASP A 285 10.33 21.57 3.69
N THR A 286 9.56 22.12 4.62
CA THR A 286 10.08 22.86 5.79
C THR A 286 10.94 21.97 6.71
N VAL A 287 10.62 20.71 6.88
CA VAL A 287 11.50 19.78 7.64
C VAL A 287 12.86 19.63 6.97
N LEU A 288 12.91 19.53 5.64
CA LEU A 288 14.17 19.43 4.90
C LEU A 288 15.01 20.72 5.01
N GLU A 289 14.39 21.89 4.98
CA GLU A 289 15.04 23.19 5.21
C GLU A 289 15.66 23.25 6.61
N ASN A 290 14.89 22.93 7.64
CA ASN A 290 15.38 22.91 9.03
C ASN A 290 16.55 21.92 9.24
N LEU A 291 16.51 20.77 8.57
CA LEU A 291 17.62 19.82 8.61
C LEU A 291 18.88 20.36 7.92
N ALA A 292 18.72 21.11 6.81
CA ALA A 292 19.84 21.73 6.10
C ALA A 292 20.46 22.90 6.88
N ASP A 293 19.66 23.62 7.67
CA ASP A 293 20.15 24.69 8.55
C ASP A 293 20.90 24.14 9.77
N ALA A 294 20.50 22.97 10.28
CA ALA A 294 21.03 22.37 11.48
C ALA A 294 22.25 21.44 11.25
N LEU A 295 22.42 20.91 10.05
CA LEU A 295 23.41 19.89 9.70
C LEU A 295 24.27 20.34 8.51
N PRO A 296 25.51 19.83 8.35
CA PRO A 296 26.35 20.12 7.18
C PRO A 296 25.87 19.37 5.94
N ILE A 297 24.64 19.65 5.52
CA ILE A 297 23.98 19.00 4.37
C ILE A 297 23.39 20.04 3.43
N ARG A 298 23.20 19.64 2.18
CA ARG A 298 22.51 20.42 1.15
C ARG A 298 21.36 19.61 0.57
N VAL A 299 20.17 20.19 0.49
CA VAL A 299 19.01 19.62 -0.21
C VAL A 299 19.00 20.12 -1.65
N ARG A 300 19.08 19.21 -2.60
CA ARG A 300 19.01 19.50 -4.04
C ARG A 300 17.70 19.02 -4.59
N TYR A 301 16.90 19.90 -5.16
CA TYR A 301 15.66 19.59 -5.87
C TYR A 301 15.96 19.45 -7.37
N LEU A 302 15.89 18.23 -7.89
CA LEU A 302 15.97 17.97 -9.35
C LEU A 302 14.64 18.32 -10.02
N THR A 303 13.55 18.05 -9.33
CA THR A 303 12.19 18.46 -9.66
C THR A 303 11.40 18.63 -8.35
N ARG A 304 10.17 19.16 -8.40
CA ARG A 304 9.30 19.23 -7.20
C ARG A 304 9.01 17.85 -6.57
N TYR A 305 9.21 16.76 -7.31
CA TYR A 305 8.99 15.37 -6.86
C TYR A 305 10.27 14.62 -6.56
N TRP A 306 11.44 15.18 -6.85
CA TRP A 306 12.71 14.50 -6.62
C TRP A 306 13.67 15.42 -5.88
N ALA A 307 13.91 15.08 -4.62
CA ALA A 307 14.88 15.74 -3.77
C ALA A 307 15.98 14.77 -3.33
N ARG A 308 17.19 15.29 -3.21
CA ARG A 308 18.37 14.57 -2.73
C ARG A 308 19.11 15.36 -1.69
N ILE A 309 19.54 14.68 -0.64
CA ILE A 309 20.35 15.22 0.45
C ILE A 309 21.79 14.77 0.25
N ASP A 310 22.70 15.72 0.08
CA ASP A 310 24.14 15.52 -0.09
C ASP A 310 24.91 16.30 0.98
N SER A 311 26.24 16.06 1.11
CA SER A 311 27.12 16.92 1.89
C SER A 311 27.25 18.32 1.26
N VAL A 312 27.56 19.32 2.10
CA VAL A 312 27.86 20.68 1.64
C VAL A 312 29.09 20.69 0.75
#